data_1e2f8f973ef621df675bd3f6b563b63e
#
_entry.id   1e2f8f973ef621df675bd3f6b563b63e
#
_cell.length_a   1.000
_cell.length_b   1.000
_cell.length_c   1.000
_cell.angle_alpha   90.00
_cell.angle_beta   90.00
_cell.angle_gamma   90.00
#
_symmetry.space_group_name_H-M   'P 1'
#
loop_
_entity.id
_entity.type
_entity.pdbx_description
1 polymer ?
#
loop_
_entity_poly.entity_id
_entity_poly.type
_entity_poly.pdbx_seq_one_letter_code
_entity_poly.pdbx_strand_id
1 'polypeptide(L)'
;MKKITIIDYGCGNILNLVRALEFLGYAAEATSDSKKILGSSHVILPGVGAFGNAIKNLEEHNLREVILEYAKLNKPLLGICLGMQILLSTSYEFGVHKGLGLIKGEVIKISNKNDKKIKIPHIGWNEIYPCNDKKNWENKILNNDLIGKSFYFVHSFIGLTKNPNSTVAICNYSDISIPAIVATGNVFGCQFHPEKSADNGLAI
;
A
#
# COMPACT_ATOMS: atom_id res chain seq x y z
N MET A 1 0.61 -25.49 0.95
CA MET A 1 0.90 -24.15 1.51
C MET A 1 0.39 -23.10 0.55
N LYS A 2 -0.23 -22.02 1.04
CA LYS A 2 -0.61 -20.90 0.18
C LYS A 2 0.66 -20.18 -0.27
N LYS A 3 0.82 -20.01 -1.59
CA LYS A 3 1.97 -19.31 -2.17
C LYS A 3 1.62 -17.83 -2.31
N ILE A 4 2.45 -16.97 -1.75
CA ILE A 4 2.34 -15.53 -1.88
C ILE A 4 3.39 -15.05 -2.89
N THR A 5 2.95 -14.29 -3.88
CA THR A 5 3.83 -13.74 -4.90
C THR A 5 4.06 -12.26 -4.67
N ILE A 6 5.32 -11.86 -4.62
CA ILE A 6 5.75 -10.47 -4.57
C ILE A 6 6.14 -10.06 -5.99
N ILE A 7 5.54 -8.99 -6.50
CA ILE A 7 5.88 -8.47 -7.83
C ILE A 7 7.25 -7.82 -7.78
N ASP A 8 8.18 -8.37 -8.57
CA ASP A 8 9.52 -7.79 -8.74
C ASP A 8 9.58 -7.01 -10.06
N TYR A 9 9.59 -5.70 -9.94
CA TYR A 9 9.71 -4.76 -11.05
C TYR A 9 10.88 -3.78 -10.84
N GLY A 10 11.85 -4.19 -10.02
CA GLY A 10 13.04 -3.39 -9.71
C GLY A 10 12.82 -2.33 -8.63
N CYS A 11 11.65 -2.29 -7.98
CA CYS A 11 11.33 -1.33 -6.91
C CYS A 11 10.76 -2.06 -5.70
N GLY A 12 11.31 -1.79 -4.52
CA GLY A 12 10.79 -2.33 -3.26
C GLY A 12 11.84 -3.04 -2.43
N ASN A 13 11.55 -3.19 -1.14
CA ASN A 13 12.39 -3.93 -0.20
C ASN A 13 11.97 -5.41 -0.18
N ILE A 14 12.16 -6.08 -1.33
CA ILE A 14 11.69 -7.46 -1.58
C ILE A 14 12.22 -8.44 -0.54
N LEU A 15 13.50 -8.33 -0.20
CA LEU A 15 14.13 -9.28 0.75
C LEU A 15 13.46 -9.26 2.13
N ASN A 16 13.12 -8.06 2.63
CA ASN A 16 12.46 -7.96 3.93
C ASN A 16 11.02 -8.51 3.88
N LEU A 17 10.31 -8.35 2.76
CA LEU A 17 8.98 -8.94 2.58
C LEU A 17 9.04 -10.47 2.53
N VAL A 18 9.99 -11.03 1.78
CA VAL A 18 10.21 -12.49 1.74
C VAL A 18 10.47 -13.01 3.15
N ARG A 19 11.42 -12.41 3.88
CA ARG A 19 11.75 -12.82 5.26
C ARG A 19 10.57 -12.71 6.21
N ALA A 20 9.77 -11.64 6.12
CA ALA A 20 8.58 -11.48 6.95
C ALA A 20 7.55 -12.59 6.68
N LEU A 21 7.30 -12.91 5.41
CA LEU A 21 6.36 -13.97 5.03
C LEU A 21 6.87 -15.36 5.42
N GLU A 22 8.17 -15.63 5.24
CA GLU A 22 8.80 -16.89 5.68
C GLU A 22 8.75 -17.05 7.20
N PHE A 23 8.99 -15.96 7.95
CA PHE A 23 8.84 -15.95 9.40
C PHE A 23 7.41 -16.32 9.85
N LEU A 24 6.39 -15.90 9.09
CA LEU A 24 4.99 -16.27 9.29
C LEU A 24 4.64 -17.69 8.79
N GLY A 25 5.61 -18.43 8.24
CA GLY A 25 5.40 -19.79 7.73
C GLY A 25 4.75 -19.87 6.34
N TYR A 26 4.75 -18.77 5.57
CA TYR A 26 4.26 -18.78 4.19
C TYR A 26 5.40 -19.00 3.18
N ALA A 27 5.09 -19.68 2.08
CA ALA A 27 5.98 -19.72 0.94
C ALA A 27 5.87 -18.42 0.15
N ALA A 28 6.96 -17.67 0.03
CA ALA A 28 7.02 -16.41 -0.70
C ALA A 28 7.95 -16.53 -1.92
N GLU A 29 7.55 -15.94 -3.04
CA GLU A 29 8.37 -15.86 -4.25
C GLU A 29 8.29 -14.46 -4.84
N ALA A 30 9.45 -13.84 -5.08
CA ALA A 30 9.55 -12.61 -5.85
C ALA A 30 9.73 -12.96 -7.35
N THR A 31 8.92 -12.35 -8.22
CA THR A 31 8.97 -12.65 -9.66
C THR A 31 8.35 -11.55 -10.51
N SER A 32 8.86 -11.41 -11.74
CA SER A 32 8.24 -10.64 -12.82
C SER A 32 7.50 -11.52 -13.83
N ASP A 33 7.44 -12.85 -13.61
CA ASP A 33 6.76 -13.79 -14.51
C ASP A 33 5.24 -13.64 -14.41
N SER A 34 4.60 -13.22 -15.50
CA SER A 34 3.16 -12.98 -15.61
C SER A 34 2.32 -14.22 -15.25
N LYS A 35 2.75 -15.41 -15.67
CA LYS A 35 2.02 -16.68 -15.41
C LYS A 35 2.03 -17.00 -13.92
N LYS A 36 3.18 -16.81 -13.26
CA LYS A 36 3.30 -17.02 -11.83
C LYS A 36 2.45 -16.02 -11.05
N ILE A 37 2.45 -14.73 -11.45
CA ILE A 37 1.63 -13.69 -10.83
C ILE A 37 0.14 -14.05 -10.96
N LEU A 38 -0.35 -14.31 -12.18
CA LEU A 38 -1.76 -14.64 -12.43
C LEU A 38 -2.19 -15.94 -11.76
N GLY A 39 -1.29 -16.92 -11.66
CA GLY A 39 -1.54 -18.20 -10.99
C GLY A 39 -1.51 -18.12 -9.46
N SER A 40 -1.03 -17.02 -8.88
CA SER A 40 -0.88 -16.87 -7.43
C SER A 40 -2.21 -16.74 -6.69
N SER A 41 -2.25 -17.21 -5.44
CA SER A 41 -3.41 -17.02 -4.56
C SER A 41 -3.47 -15.62 -3.94
N HIS A 42 -2.30 -15.02 -3.66
CA HIS A 42 -2.14 -13.70 -3.07
C HIS A 42 -0.96 -12.99 -3.72
N VAL A 43 -1.12 -11.71 -4.01
CA VAL A 43 -0.08 -10.90 -4.65
C VAL A 43 0.20 -9.66 -3.81
N ILE A 44 1.50 -9.35 -3.64
CA ILE A 44 1.97 -8.13 -3.02
C ILE A 44 2.65 -7.27 -4.10
N LEU A 45 2.23 -6.01 -4.21
CA LEU A 45 2.87 -4.97 -4.99
C LEU A 45 3.67 -4.07 -4.05
N PRO A 46 4.98 -4.31 -3.87
CA PRO A 46 5.81 -3.45 -3.05
C PRO A 46 6.10 -2.14 -3.81
N GLY A 47 6.69 -1.17 -3.13
CA GLY A 47 7.22 0.00 -3.82
C GLY A 47 7.97 0.94 -2.88
N VAL A 48 9.09 1.46 -3.39
CA VAL A 48 9.87 2.54 -2.78
C VAL A 48 10.38 3.46 -3.89
N GLY A 49 10.65 4.74 -3.54
CA GLY A 49 11.13 5.72 -4.51
C GLY A 49 10.03 6.60 -5.07
N ALA A 50 10.19 7.10 -6.30
CA ALA A 50 9.28 8.05 -6.93
C ALA A 50 8.21 7.33 -7.78
N PHE A 51 6.99 7.86 -7.74
CA PHE A 51 5.82 7.30 -8.42
C PHE A 51 6.04 7.14 -9.94
N GLY A 52 6.54 8.17 -10.62
CA GLY A 52 6.74 8.12 -12.07
C GLY A 52 7.73 7.04 -12.49
N ASN A 53 8.83 6.86 -11.73
CA ASN A 53 9.81 5.81 -12.00
C ASN A 53 9.21 4.41 -11.79
N ALA A 54 8.42 4.24 -10.75
CA ALA A 54 7.77 2.96 -10.48
C ALA A 54 6.78 2.56 -11.58
N ILE A 55 5.97 3.50 -12.09
CA ILE A 55 5.07 3.25 -13.24
C ILE A 55 5.88 2.89 -14.48
N LYS A 56 6.95 3.63 -14.78
CA LYS A 56 7.84 3.34 -15.91
C LYS A 56 8.41 1.92 -15.81
N ASN A 57 8.92 1.52 -14.65
CA ASN A 57 9.44 0.17 -14.43
C ASN A 57 8.36 -0.91 -14.63
N LEU A 58 7.14 -0.69 -14.15
CA LEU A 58 6.03 -1.61 -14.39
C LEU A 58 5.70 -1.76 -15.88
N GLU A 59 5.78 -0.67 -16.65
CA GLU A 59 5.56 -0.67 -18.09
C GLU A 59 6.71 -1.37 -18.85
N GLU A 60 7.97 -1.09 -18.49
CA GLU A 60 9.16 -1.73 -19.09
C GLU A 60 9.18 -3.24 -18.86
N HIS A 61 8.65 -3.72 -17.74
CA HIS A 61 8.52 -5.15 -17.44
C HIS A 61 7.19 -5.76 -17.91
N ASN A 62 6.33 -5.01 -18.63
CA ASN A 62 5.00 -5.44 -19.06
C ASN A 62 4.08 -5.92 -17.91
N LEU A 63 4.28 -5.41 -16.70
CA LEU A 63 3.56 -5.85 -15.49
C LEU A 63 2.29 -5.05 -15.21
N ARG A 64 2.12 -3.87 -15.84
CA ARG A 64 0.94 -3.04 -15.66
C ARG A 64 -0.35 -3.82 -15.97
N GLU A 65 -0.44 -4.38 -17.16
CA GLU A 65 -1.63 -5.12 -17.60
C GLU A 65 -1.82 -6.41 -16.82
N VAL A 66 -0.74 -7.08 -16.43
CA VAL A 66 -0.77 -8.30 -15.58
C VAL A 66 -1.41 -8.01 -14.23
N ILE A 67 -1.08 -6.88 -13.60
CA ILE A 67 -1.67 -6.49 -12.31
C ILE A 67 -3.16 -6.15 -12.48
N LEU A 68 -3.52 -5.45 -13.55
CA LEU A 68 -4.92 -5.14 -13.86
C LEU A 68 -5.75 -6.41 -14.13
N GLU A 69 -5.17 -7.38 -14.83
CA GLU A 69 -5.79 -8.68 -15.06
C GLU A 69 -5.93 -9.47 -13.76
N TYR A 70 -4.88 -9.52 -12.93
CA TYR A 70 -4.93 -10.18 -11.63
C TYR A 70 -6.04 -9.61 -10.73
N ALA A 71 -6.20 -8.31 -10.70
CA ALA A 71 -7.26 -7.66 -9.92
C ALA A 71 -8.67 -8.05 -10.40
N LYS A 72 -8.86 -8.26 -11.72
CA LYS A 72 -10.14 -8.75 -12.28
C LYS A 72 -10.47 -10.18 -11.84
N LEU A 73 -9.49 -10.98 -11.47
CA LEU A 73 -9.71 -12.33 -10.93
C LEU A 73 -10.30 -12.31 -9.50
N ASN A 74 -10.50 -11.13 -8.93
CA ASN A 74 -11.01 -10.91 -7.57
C ASN A 74 -10.18 -11.64 -6.48
N LYS A 75 -8.90 -11.83 -6.73
CA LYS A 75 -7.94 -12.37 -5.77
C LYS A 75 -7.30 -11.26 -4.93
N PRO A 76 -6.82 -11.55 -3.71
CA PRO A 76 -6.19 -10.55 -2.84
C PRO A 76 -4.93 -9.94 -3.46
N LEU A 77 -4.92 -8.60 -3.55
CA LEU A 77 -3.79 -7.78 -3.97
C LEU A 77 -3.50 -6.74 -2.90
N LEU A 78 -2.27 -6.74 -2.37
CA LEU A 78 -1.82 -5.77 -1.36
C LEU A 78 -0.73 -4.87 -1.94
N GLY A 79 -0.99 -3.55 -2.02
CA GLY A 79 0.02 -2.53 -2.29
C GLY A 79 0.66 -2.02 -1.01
N ILE A 80 2.00 -1.94 -0.96
CA ILE A 80 2.75 -1.46 0.22
C ILE A 80 3.47 -0.16 -0.10
N CYS A 81 3.23 0.87 0.69
CA CYS A 81 3.82 2.21 0.60
C CYS A 81 3.61 2.82 -0.80
N LEU A 82 4.65 2.96 -1.62
CA LEU A 82 4.50 3.40 -3.00
C LEU A 82 3.60 2.44 -3.81
N GLY A 83 3.64 1.13 -3.52
CA GLY A 83 2.73 0.15 -4.12
C GLY A 83 1.26 0.48 -3.87
N MET A 84 0.89 0.92 -2.66
CA MET A 84 -0.46 1.44 -2.38
C MET A 84 -0.77 2.66 -3.25
N GLN A 85 0.16 3.61 -3.36
CA GLN A 85 -0.03 4.83 -4.14
C GLN A 85 -0.26 4.53 -5.63
N ILE A 86 0.48 3.56 -6.17
CA ILE A 86 0.34 3.09 -7.56
C ILE A 86 -1.04 2.50 -7.85
N LEU A 87 -1.72 1.94 -6.85
CA LEU A 87 -3.10 1.43 -7.00
C LEU A 87 -4.10 2.55 -7.30
N LEU A 88 -3.80 3.82 -6.93
CA LEU A 88 -4.68 4.95 -7.19
C LEU A 88 -4.68 5.38 -8.66
N SER A 89 -5.56 6.33 -9.00
CA SER A 89 -5.77 6.75 -10.40
C SER A 89 -4.68 7.67 -10.92
N THR A 90 -4.20 8.61 -10.10
CA THR A 90 -3.29 9.69 -10.54
C THR A 90 -2.35 10.08 -9.42
N SER A 91 -1.13 10.46 -9.75
CA SER A 91 -0.17 11.08 -8.83
C SER A 91 0.30 12.43 -9.37
N TYR A 92 0.49 13.38 -8.45
CA TYR A 92 1.07 14.70 -8.72
C TYR A 92 2.52 14.81 -8.22
N GLU A 93 3.20 13.68 -7.98
CA GLU A 93 4.60 13.64 -7.59
C GLU A 93 5.49 13.96 -8.78
N PHE A 94 6.19 15.12 -8.72
CA PHE A 94 7.10 15.60 -9.78
C PHE A 94 6.48 15.65 -11.19
N GLY A 95 5.18 15.86 -11.29
CA GLY A 95 4.41 15.89 -12.54
C GLY A 95 3.10 15.13 -12.40
N VAL A 96 2.40 14.94 -13.51
CA VAL A 96 1.14 14.19 -13.54
C VAL A 96 1.40 12.80 -14.10
N HIS A 97 1.15 11.78 -13.28
CA HIS A 97 1.36 10.38 -13.64
C HIS A 97 0.08 9.58 -13.46
N LYS A 98 -0.23 8.72 -14.43
CA LYS A 98 -1.35 7.77 -14.33
C LYS A 98 -0.94 6.55 -13.51
N GLY A 99 -1.70 6.24 -12.45
CA GLY A 99 -1.58 5.00 -11.72
C GLY A 99 -2.37 3.84 -12.34
N LEU A 100 -2.57 2.78 -11.58
CA LEU A 100 -3.36 1.61 -12.03
C LEU A 100 -4.87 1.89 -12.00
N GLY A 101 -5.34 2.82 -11.18
CA GLY A 101 -6.76 3.19 -11.08
C GLY A 101 -7.66 2.10 -10.51
N LEU A 102 -7.09 1.12 -9.83
CA LEU A 102 -7.83 0.04 -9.14
C LEU A 102 -8.61 0.59 -7.94
N ILE A 103 -8.07 1.60 -7.29
CA ILE A 103 -8.75 2.40 -6.27
C ILE A 103 -8.87 3.82 -6.81
N LYS A 104 -10.08 4.37 -6.89
CA LYS A 104 -10.28 5.74 -7.39
C LYS A 104 -9.76 6.75 -6.38
N GLY A 105 -8.84 7.62 -6.82
CA GLY A 105 -8.20 8.59 -5.94
C GLY A 105 -6.96 9.20 -6.56
N GLU A 106 -6.25 9.99 -5.76
CA GLU A 106 -5.07 10.72 -6.20
C GLU A 106 -3.97 10.72 -5.13
N VAL A 107 -2.74 10.84 -5.57
CA VAL A 107 -1.56 10.96 -4.70
C VAL A 107 -1.09 12.41 -4.74
N ILE A 108 -1.04 13.02 -3.56
CA ILE A 108 -0.64 14.43 -3.39
C ILE A 108 0.47 14.55 -2.35
N LYS A 109 1.23 15.65 -2.42
CA LYS A 109 2.24 15.95 -1.41
C LYS A 109 1.58 16.23 -0.06
N ILE A 110 2.17 15.73 1.02
CA ILE A 110 1.76 16.11 2.38
C ILE A 110 1.89 17.63 2.50
N SER A 111 0.80 18.30 2.86
CA SER A 111 0.76 19.74 3.08
C SER A 111 -0.16 20.07 4.24
N ASN A 112 0.19 21.09 5.01
CA ASN A 112 -0.66 21.59 6.07
C ASN A 112 -1.44 22.83 5.58
N LYS A 113 -2.76 22.78 5.72
CA LYS A 113 -3.65 23.90 5.34
C LYS A 113 -3.46 25.15 6.22
N ASN A 114 -2.84 24.99 7.40
CA ASN A 114 -2.74 26.05 8.42
C ASN A 114 -1.36 26.70 8.49
N ASP A 115 -0.54 26.62 7.45
CA ASP A 115 0.84 27.17 7.37
C ASP A 115 1.79 26.77 8.52
N LYS A 116 1.38 25.84 9.38
CA LYS A 116 2.28 25.29 10.40
C LYS A 116 3.37 24.47 9.73
N LYS A 117 4.62 24.70 10.09
CA LYS A 117 5.75 23.89 9.63
C LYS A 117 5.59 22.44 10.12
N ILE A 118 5.31 21.51 9.20
CA ILE A 118 5.37 20.09 9.46
C ILE A 118 6.65 19.51 8.88
N LYS A 119 7.21 18.53 9.55
CA LYS A 119 8.40 17.83 9.05
C LYS A 119 8.00 16.88 7.91
N ILE A 120 8.57 17.08 6.74
CA ILE A 120 8.41 16.20 5.58
C ILE A 120 9.80 15.71 5.18
N PRO A 121 9.97 14.41 4.95
CA PRO A 121 8.96 13.32 4.98
C PRO A 121 8.41 13.02 6.38
N HIS A 122 7.18 12.47 6.43
CA HIS A 122 6.65 11.76 7.59
C HIS A 122 7.46 10.50 7.79
N ILE A 123 8.29 10.45 8.82
CA ILE A 123 9.11 9.31 9.21
C ILE A 123 8.88 9.03 10.68
N GLY A 124 8.42 7.82 10.99
CA GLY A 124 8.23 7.42 12.39
C GLY A 124 7.16 6.35 12.56
N TRP A 125 6.93 6.05 13.85
CA TRP A 125 5.90 5.13 14.30
C TRP A 125 4.66 5.92 14.69
N ASN A 126 3.54 5.63 14.02
CA ASN A 126 2.27 6.28 14.30
C ASN A 126 1.15 5.26 14.41
N GLU A 127 0.23 5.55 15.29
CA GLU A 127 -0.96 4.75 15.53
C GLU A 127 -1.96 4.88 14.39
N ILE A 128 -2.69 3.79 14.12
CA ILE A 128 -3.76 3.78 13.14
C ILE A 128 -5.12 3.60 13.81
N TYR A 129 -6.14 4.23 13.23
CA TYR A 129 -7.50 4.25 13.74
C TYR A 129 -8.51 4.03 12.60
N PRO A 130 -9.70 3.49 12.91
CA PRO A 130 -10.78 3.41 11.93
C PRO A 130 -11.13 4.79 11.37
N CYS A 131 -11.47 4.85 10.09
CA CYS A 131 -11.92 6.07 9.44
C CYS A 131 -13.40 6.35 9.76
N ASN A 132 -13.82 7.64 9.70
CA ASN A 132 -15.21 8.07 9.81
C ASN A 132 -15.90 7.70 11.14
N ASP A 133 -15.24 7.94 12.28
CA ASP A 133 -15.77 7.71 13.64
C ASP A 133 -16.28 6.28 13.89
N LYS A 134 -15.91 5.33 13.04
CA LYS A 134 -16.18 3.91 13.25
C LYS A 134 -15.41 3.42 14.47
N LYS A 135 -16.07 2.63 15.31
CA LYS A 135 -15.43 2.03 16.48
C LYS A 135 -14.59 0.80 16.13
N ASN A 136 -14.90 0.15 15.02
CA ASN A 136 -14.29 -1.10 14.58
C ASN A 136 -14.00 -1.06 13.08
N TRP A 137 -13.09 -1.91 12.63
CA TRP A 137 -12.89 -2.18 11.22
C TRP A 137 -13.81 -3.28 10.71
N GLU A 138 -14.60 -2.94 9.71
CA GLU A 138 -15.41 -3.90 8.95
C GLU A 138 -14.62 -4.35 7.71
N ASN A 139 -13.42 -4.92 7.92
CA ASN A 139 -12.51 -5.22 6.82
C ASN A 139 -11.80 -6.56 7.03
N LYS A 140 -11.41 -7.22 5.93
CA LYS A 140 -10.78 -8.55 5.93
C LYS A 140 -9.30 -8.54 6.28
N ILE A 141 -8.63 -7.38 6.15
CA ILE A 141 -7.18 -7.26 6.34
C ILE A 141 -6.80 -6.79 7.75
N LEU A 142 -7.75 -6.22 8.51
CA LEU A 142 -7.49 -5.66 9.82
C LEU A 142 -8.26 -6.42 10.91
N ASN A 143 -7.55 -6.74 11.99
CA ASN A 143 -8.15 -7.16 13.26
C ASN A 143 -8.33 -5.91 14.15
N ASN A 144 -9.43 -5.83 14.90
CA ASN A 144 -9.72 -4.72 15.81
C ASN A 144 -8.68 -4.56 16.93
N ASP A 145 -7.90 -5.59 17.25
CA ASP A 145 -6.78 -5.52 18.19
C ASP A 145 -5.65 -4.60 17.71
N LEU A 146 -5.66 -4.22 16.42
CA LEU A 146 -4.69 -3.29 15.84
C LEU A 146 -5.12 -1.82 15.96
N ILE A 147 -6.31 -1.51 16.49
CA ILE A 147 -6.75 -0.14 16.75
C ILE A 147 -5.83 0.51 17.79
N GLY A 148 -5.27 1.68 17.47
CA GLY A 148 -4.32 2.39 18.32
C GLY A 148 -2.93 1.76 18.37
N LYS A 149 -2.65 0.75 17.54
CA LYS A 149 -1.29 0.20 17.41
C LYS A 149 -0.46 1.00 16.42
N SER A 150 0.84 1.07 16.72
CA SER A 150 1.80 1.83 15.92
C SER A 150 2.36 1.00 14.77
N PHE A 151 2.55 1.69 13.63
CA PHE A 151 3.17 1.17 12.41
C PHE A 151 4.24 2.13 11.92
N TYR A 152 5.20 1.64 11.14
CA TYR A 152 6.30 2.44 10.64
C TYR A 152 5.97 3.09 9.29
N PHE A 153 6.00 4.41 9.27
CA PHE A 153 5.76 5.25 8.09
C PHE A 153 7.05 5.91 7.61
N VAL A 154 7.20 6.03 6.29
CA VAL A 154 8.25 6.83 5.65
C VAL A 154 7.78 7.29 4.28
N HIS A 155 7.19 8.49 4.19
CA HIS A 155 6.64 9.00 2.93
C HIS A 155 6.50 10.53 2.94
N SER A 156 6.50 11.14 1.75
CA SER A 156 6.27 12.57 1.52
C SER A 156 4.95 12.87 0.81
N PHE A 157 4.33 11.82 0.24
CA PHE A 157 3.07 11.89 -0.49
C PHE A 157 2.05 10.96 0.14
N ILE A 158 0.77 11.29 0.01
CA ILE A 158 -0.37 10.54 0.56
C ILE A 158 -1.38 10.20 -0.52
N GLY A 159 -1.98 9.03 -0.40
CA GLY A 159 -3.06 8.60 -1.29
C GLY A 159 -4.42 9.01 -0.73
N LEU A 160 -5.14 9.91 -1.41
CA LEU A 160 -6.50 10.30 -1.08
C LEU A 160 -7.50 9.54 -1.95
N THR A 161 -8.43 8.84 -1.34
CA THR A 161 -9.48 8.11 -2.07
C THR A 161 -10.63 9.04 -2.44
N LYS A 162 -11.16 8.88 -3.66
CA LYS A 162 -12.36 9.62 -4.11
C LYS A 162 -13.62 9.16 -3.37
N ASN A 163 -13.72 7.87 -3.06
CA ASN A 163 -14.80 7.32 -2.24
C ASN A 163 -14.33 7.23 -0.79
N PRO A 164 -14.94 7.96 0.16
CA PRO A 164 -14.55 7.92 1.56
C PRO A 164 -14.58 6.51 2.18
N ASN A 165 -15.46 5.64 1.70
CA ASN A 165 -15.54 4.25 2.17
C ASN A 165 -14.34 3.39 1.73
N SER A 166 -13.57 3.84 0.76
CA SER A 166 -12.32 3.18 0.38
C SER A 166 -11.15 3.50 1.31
N THR A 167 -11.25 4.49 2.19
CA THR A 167 -10.30 4.71 3.28
C THR A 167 -10.76 3.90 4.49
N VAL A 168 -9.99 2.89 4.86
CA VAL A 168 -10.32 1.95 5.94
C VAL A 168 -9.74 2.41 7.26
N ALA A 169 -8.48 2.80 7.25
CA ALA A 169 -7.76 3.29 8.43
C ALA A 169 -7.04 4.60 8.14
N ILE A 170 -6.91 5.41 9.16
CA ILE A 170 -6.18 6.68 9.14
C ILE A 170 -5.07 6.68 10.19
N CYS A 171 -4.07 7.52 9.97
CA CYS A 171 -3.04 7.90 10.92
C CYS A 171 -3.07 9.41 11.06
N ASN A 172 -2.96 9.92 12.28
CA ASN A 172 -2.87 11.36 12.54
C ASN A 172 -1.40 11.78 12.60
N TYR A 173 -0.99 12.66 11.70
CA TYR A 173 0.35 13.26 11.69
C TYR A 173 0.25 14.77 11.80
N SER A 174 0.62 15.31 12.97
CA SER A 174 0.28 16.70 13.34
C SER A 174 -1.24 16.94 13.20
N ASP A 175 -1.65 17.94 12.45
CA ASP A 175 -3.07 18.26 12.22
C ASP A 175 -3.62 17.64 10.91
N ILE A 176 -2.94 16.62 10.36
CA ILE A 176 -3.31 15.97 9.09
C ILE A 176 -3.74 14.55 9.36
N SER A 177 -4.95 14.20 8.90
CA SER A 177 -5.40 12.81 8.83
C SER A 177 -4.92 12.19 7.53
N ILE A 178 -4.05 11.19 7.64
CA ILE A 178 -3.41 10.49 6.51
C ILE A 178 -4.10 9.13 6.32
N PRO A 179 -4.59 8.79 5.12
CA PRO A 179 -5.04 7.43 4.84
C PRO A 179 -3.90 6.42 5.05
N ALA A 180 -4.04 5.58 6.06
CA ALA A 180 -3.08 4.55 6.42
C ALA A 180 -3.35 3.24 5.69
N ILE A 181 -4.64 2.89 5.52
CA ILE A 181 -5.09 1.73 4.74
C ILE A 181 -6.25 2.14 3.85
N VAL A 182 -6.19 1.71 2.60
CA VAL A 182 -7.24 1.88 1.60
C VAL A 182 -7.65 0.52 1.03
N ALA A 183 -8.92 0.38 0.64
CA ALA A 183 -9.42 -0.86 0.06
C ALA A 183 -10.58 -0.65 -0.93
N THR A 184 -10.64 -1.51 -1.93
CA THR A 184 -11.80 -1.66 -2.83
C THR A 184 -11.88 -3.13 -3.25
N GLY A 185 -12.95 -3.83 -2.85
CA GLY A 185 -13.08 -5.27 -3.08
C GLY A 185 -11.95 -6.06 -2.40
N ASN A 186 -11.19 -6.82 -3.19
CA ASN A 186 -10.02 -7.58 -2.74
C ASN A 186 -8.67 -6.87 -3.06
N VAL A 187 -8.71 -5.58 -3.41
CA VAL A 187 -7.52 -4.74 -3.58
C VAL A 187 -7.33 -3.90 -2.34
N PHE A 188 -6.20 -4.05 -1.69
CA PHE A 188 -5.82 -3.38 -0.45
C PHE A 188 -4.53 -2.60 -0.64
N GLY A 189 -4.35 -1.53 0.11
CA GLY A 189 -3.10 -0.80 0.17
C GLY A 189 -2.82 -0.28 1.57
N CYS A 190 -1.57 -0.36 2.04
CA CYS A 190 -1.11 0.26 3.27
C CYS A 190 0.00 1.27 2.98
N GLN A 191 -0.08 2.47 3.60
CA GLN A 191 0.93 3.52 3.44
C GLN A 191 2.19 3.25 4.25
N PHE A 192 2.05 2.55 5.35
CA PHE A 192 3.16 2.09 6.19
C PHE A 192 3.82 0.83 5.61
N HIS A 193 4.93 0.45 6.22
CA HIS A 193 5.67 -0.76 5.89
C HIS A 193 5.36 -1.87 6.90
N PRO A 194 4.46 -2.82 6.61
CA PRO A 194 4.15 -3.91 7.53
C PRO A 194 5.39 -4.73 7.87
N GLU A 195 6.27 -5.00 6.90
CA GLU A 195 7.53 -5.74 7.08
C GLU A 195 8.55 -5.03 7.99
N LYS A 196 8.28 -3.77 8.37
CA LYS A 196 9.10 -2.97 9.30
C LYS A 196 8.33 -2.55 10.55
N SER A 197 7.12 -3.06 10.75
CA SER A 197 6.21 -2.64 11.82
C SER A 197 6.09 -3.68 12.94
N ALA A 198 7.11 -4.50 13.15
CA ALA A 198 7.18 -5.54 14.16
C ALA A 198 5.92 -6.44 14.14
N ASP A 199 5.48 -6.94 15.30
CA ASP A 199 4.34 -7.86 15.40
C ASP A 199 3.03 -7.25 14.87
N ASN A 200 2.83 -5.94 15.05
CA ASN A 200 1.64 -5.26 14.52
C ASN A 200 1.60 -5.32 12.98
N GLY A 201 2.75 -5.16 12.33
CA GLY A 201 2.86 -5.26 10.88
C GLY A 201 2.70 -6.68 10.35
N LEU A 202 3.23 -7.66 11.09
CA LEU A 202 3.09 -9.08 10.73
C LEU A 202 1.66 -9.61 10.88
N ALA A 203 0.81 -8.90 11.63
CA ALA A 203 -0.61 -9.25 11.79
C ALA A 203 -1.51 -8.76 10.64
N ILE A 204 -0.96 -7.96 9.69
CA ILE A 204 -1.63 -7.51 8.47
C ILE A 204 -1.54 -8.60 7.38
#